data_87a77bb72fb5062af0693276fa3d8144
#
_entry.id   87a77bb72fb5062af0693276fa3d8144
#
_cell.length_a   1.000
_cell.length_b   1.000
_cell.length_c   1.000
_cell.angle_alpha   90.00
_cell.angle_beta   90.00
_cell.angle_gamma   90.00
#
_symmetry.space_group_name_H-M   'P 1'
#
loop_
_entity.id
_entity.type
_entity.pdbx_description
1 polymer ?
#
loop_
_entity_poly.entity_id
_entity_poly.type
_entity_poly.pdbx_seq_one_letter_code
_entity_poly.pdbx_strand_id
1 'polypeptide(L)'
;MKPHPARIDLRLAALFRTASFAAALALAPFTAAAQPTAAPDPALTSTARILAGLPSEYARHARFQSLDAWKIHQTTIGKSWSDLRTQRLNSIAQWRDTELGATARRGKNLVYPFSGPDFLNAYLFFPGYDTYVMFGLEVAGEPPQLAEMGERDAAEYLRGMRVAVEDLVERNYFITQHMSKQLHTPQLKGVLPIIMASMALLDLKIASVEPVQIAPPQPSETAAASAERRVKQMHAIKITFVQAASARTQTLYYVSLDATDKALERTPEFLSFLARFRPSTTLIKSASYMLHGPYFIKTRAILMGVTDVLVQDDTGIPYRVLTESGWQVRLYGDYEKPVRDFGNFGYQRDLESAYRSGKTAGRLPFPFGYHWSNGKSTLMIASLSGRVP
;
A
#
# COMPACT_ATOMS: atom_id res chain seq x y z
N MET A 1 18.74 62.25 -31.08
CA MET A 1 18.96 62.73 -29.70
C MET A 1 18.77 61.52 -28.76
N LYS A 2 19.87 61.04 -28.22
CA LYS A 2 19.89 59.99 -27.19
C LYS A 2 20.13 60.67 -25.83
N PRO A 3 19.47 60.29 -24.75
CA PRO A 3 19.91 60.67 -23.41
C PRO A 3 20.81 59.57 -22.81
N HIS A 4 21.88 60.06 -22.18
CA HIS A 4 22.91 59.36 -21.43
C HIS A 4 22.38 58.81 -20.08
N PRO A 5 22.96 57.74 -19.55
CA PRO A 5 22.66 57.23 -18.21
C PRO A 5 23.49 57.97 -17.14
N ALA A 6 22.82 58.32 -16.05
CA ALA A 6 23.44 58.89 -14.85
C ALA A 6 24.22 57.82 -14.07
N ARG A 7 25.51 58.17 -13.74
CA ARG A 7 26.35 57.48 -12.77
C ARG A 7 25.90 57.85 -11.37
N ILE A 8 25.72 56.81 -10.53
CA ILE A 8 25.61 57.02 -9.08
C ILE A 8 26.92 56.53 -8.44
N ASP A 9 27.52 57.45 -7.69
CA ASP A 9 28.79 57.31 -6.97
C ASP A 9 28.74 56.27 -5.84
N LEU A 10 29.77 55.41 -5.83
CA LEU A 10 30.18 54.63 -4.67
C LEU A 10 31.06 55.51 -3.76
N ARG A 11 30.61 55.80 -2.52
CA ARG A 11 31.49 56.02 -1.35
C ARG A 11 30.63 56.23 -0.10
N LEU A 12 30.54 55.19 0.74
CA LEU A 12 30.53 55.35 2.20
C LEU A 12 30.88 53.97 2.82
N ALA A 13 32.18 53.82 3.01
CA ALA A 13 32.73 52.81 3.92
C ALA A 13 32.79 53.46 5.31
N ALA A 14 32.25 52.79 6.32
CA ALA A 14 32.79 52.87 7.67
C ALA A 14 32.08 51.94 8.66
N LEU A 15 32.84 51.00 9.20
CA LEU A 15 32.87 50.59 10.59
C LEU A 15 31.61 49.90 11.19
N PHE A 16 31.55 48.58 11.09
CA PHE A 16 31.02 47.81 12.21
C PHE A 16 32.06 46.78 12.67
N ARG A 17 32.50 46.93 13.90
CA ARG A 17 33.38 46.03 14.62
C ARG A 17 32.65 44.71 14.82
N THR A 18 33.23 43.63 14.35
CA THR A 18 32.82 42.25 14.61
C THR A 18 33.16 41.86 16.05
N ALA A 19 32.15 41.72 16.88
CA ALA A 19 32.26 40.98 18.13
C ALA A 19 31.90 39.53 17.83
N SER A 20 32.92 38.67 17.71
CA SER A 20 32.72 37.21 17.59
C SER A 20 32.29 36.63 18.91
N PHE A 21 31.03 36.38 19.10
CA PHE A 21 30.53 35.48 20.14
C PHE A 21 30.58 34.05 19.61
N ALA A 22 31.61 33.31 20.00
CA ALA A 22 31.66 31.87 19.81
C ALA A 22 30.72 31.20 20.83
N ALA A 23 29.46 30.99 20.44
CA ALA A 23 28.58 30.12 21.19
C ALA A 23 28.94 28.67 20.82
N ALA A 24 29.65 27.99 21.71
CA ALA A 24 29.85 26.54 21.62
C ALA A 24 28.50 25.86 21.86
N LEU A 25 27.78 25.51 20.77
CA LEU A 25 26.64 24.60 20.82
C LEU A 25 27.20 23.21 21.19
N ALA A 26 27.03 22.79 22.44
CA ALA A 26 27.21 21.42 22.85
C ALA A 26 26.14 20.57 22.13
N LEU A 27 26.54 19.87 21.08
CA LEU A 27 25.75 18.81 20.47
C LEU A 27 25.65 17.65 21.48
N ALA A 28 24.62 17.68 22.31
CA ALA A 28 24.23 16.48 23.06
C ALA A 28 23.88 15.40 22.01
N PRO A 29 24.41 14.17 22.15
CA PRO A 29 24.02 13.09 21.26
C PRO A 29 22.52 12.84 21.46
N PHE A 30 21.72 13.10 20.42
CA PHE A 30 20.34 12.65 20.37
C PHE A 30 20.39 11.12 20.31
N THR A 31 20.37 10.48 21.45
CA THR A 31 20.06 9.05 21.55
C THR A 31 18.62 8.93 21.06
N ALA A 32 18.44 8.47 19.83
CA ALA A 32 17.14 8.05 19.33
C ALA A 32 16.63 6.99 20.31
N ALA A 33 15.71 7.37 21.19
CA ALA A 33 15.04 6.43 22.06
C ALA A 33 14.36 5.40 21.14
N ALA A 34 14.79 4.15 21.27
CA ALA A 34 14.15 3.05 20.55
C ALA A 34 12.65 3.10 20.89
N GLN A 35 11.79 3.24 19.88
CA GLN A 35 10.36 3.21 20.13
C GLN A 35 10.02 1.89 20.83
N PRO A 36 9.23 1.92 21.93
CA PRO A 36 8.87 0.72 22.64
C PRO A 36 8.21 -0.25 21.66
N THR A 37 8.69 -1.48 21.63
CA THR A 37 8.13 -2.54 20.81
C THR A 37 6.69 -2.77 21.26
N ALA A 38 5.73 -2.63 20.35
CA ALA A 38 4.33 -2.89 20.64
C ALA A 38 4.16 -4.38 21.00
N ALA A 39 3.51 -4.66 22.11
CA ALA A 39 3.20 -6.05 22.48
C ALA A 39 2.10 -6.61 21.56
N PRO A 40 2.28 -7.80 20.97
CA PRO A 40 1.21 -8.44 20.20
C PRO A 40 -0.04 -8.69 21.05
N ASP A 41 -1.22 -8.42 20.49
CA ASP A 41 -2.50 -8.83 21.05
C ASP A 41 -2.74 -10.32 20.72
N PRO A 42 -2.89 -11.19 21.74
CA PRO A 42 -3.07 -12.63 21.51
C PRO A 42 -4.36 -12.96 20.76
N ALA A 43 -5.45 -12.22 21.00
CA ALA A 43 -6.74 -12.45 20.36
C ALA A 43 -6.71 -12.05 18.88
N LEU A 44 -6.20 -10.88 18.55
CA LEU A 44 -6.06 -10.41 17.18
C LEU A 44 -5.10 -11.30 16.38
N THR A 45 -3.95 -11.63 16.96
CA THR A 45 -2.97 -12.54 16.33
C THR A 45 -3.56 -13.93 16.10
N SER A 46 -4.30 -14.47 17.08
CA SER A 46 -4.99 -15.75 16.94
C SER A 46 -6.07 -15.70 15.86
N THR A 47 -6.88 -14.65 15.84
CA THR A 47 -7.89 -14.42 14.80
C THR A 47 -7.23 -14.43 13.41
N ALA A 48 -6.16 -13.68 13.22
CA ALA A 48 -5.42 -13.64 11.96
C ALA A 48 -4.92 -15.03 11.52
N ARG A 49 -4.37 -15.82 12.45
CA ARG A 49 -3.92 -17.20 12.20
C ARG A 49 -5.05 -18.11 11.74
N ILE A 50 -6.18 -18.08 12.45
CA ILE A 50 -7.36 -18.88 12.09
C ILE A 50 -7.88 -18.53 10.70
N LEU A 51 -7.96 -17.23 10.38
CA LEU A 51 -8.36 -16.77 9.04
C LEU A 51 -7.41 -17.24 7.93
N ALA A 52 -6.14 -17.39 8.25
CA ALA A 52 -5.12 -17.93 7.35
C ALA A 52 -5.08 -19.47 7.31
N GLY A 53 -5.96 -20.19 8.01
CA GLY A 53 -5.93 -21.65 8.14
C GLY A 53 -4.77 -22.17 9.01
N LEU A 54 -4.17 -21.32 9.84
CA LEU A 54 -3.09 -21.66 10.75
C LEU A 54 -3.63 -21.93 12.15
N PRO A 55 -3.17 -22.98 12.85
CA PRO A 55 -3.62 -23.25 14.22
C PRO A 55 -3.17 -22.15 15.18
N SER A 56 -3.92 -21.98 16.26
CA SER A 56 -3.63 -21.05 17.33
C SER A 56 -3.79 -21.68 18.71
N GLU A 57 -2.93 -21.29 19.65
CA GLU A 57 -2.95 -21.75 21.04
C GLU A 57 -3.82 -20.85 21.94
N TYR A 58 -4.44 -19.81 21.41
CA TYR A 58 -5.30 -18.91 22.19
C TYR A 58 -6.56 -19.63 22.68
N ALA A 59 -6.67 -19.84 23.99
CA ALA A 59 -7.67 -20.70 24.60
C ALA A 59 -9.12 -20.38 24.21
N ARG A 60 -9.46 -19.07 24.03
CA ARG A 60 -10.83 -18.67 23.64
C ARG A 60 -11.21 -19.14 22.24
N HIS A 61 -10.25 -19.47 21.38
CA HIS A 61 -10.51 -19.98 20.04
C HIS A 61 -10.45 -21.51 19.93
N ALA A 62 -10.20 -22.23 21.04
CA ALA A 62 -10.14 -23.71 21.03
C ALA A 62 -11.43 -24.33 20.52
N ARG A 63 -12.61 -23.83 21.00
CA ARG A 63 -13.92 -24.27 20.52
C ARG A 63 -14.06 -24.06 19.01
N PHE A 64 -13.70 -22.89 18.50
CA PHE A 64 -13.81 -22.60 17.07
C PHE A 64 -12.96 -23.56 16.24
N GLN A 65 -11.76 -23.86 16.70
CA GLN A 65 -10.87 -24.80 16.02
C GLN A 65 -11.33 -26.28 16.10
N SER A 66 -12.25 -26.61 16.99
CA SER A 66 -12.86 -27.94 17.01
C SER A 66 -13.96 -28.13 15.96
N LEU A 67 -14.51 -27.03 15.39
CA LEU A 67 -15.57 -27.06 14.38
C LEU A 67 -15.07 -27.72 13.08
N ASP A 68 -15.95 -28.48 12.43
CA ASP A 68 -15.61 -29.10 11.14
C ASP A 68 -15.44 -28.05 10.04
N ALA A 69 -16.19 -26.97 10.10
CA ALA A 69 -16.02 -25.80 9.22
C ALA A 69 -14.58 -25.29 9.23
N TRP A 70 -13.93 -25.20 10.39
CA TRP A 70 -12.55 -24.73 10.47
C TRP A 70 -11.55 -25.79 9.96
N LYS A 71 -11.73 -27.05 10.24
CA LYS A 71 -10.87 -28.14 9.74
C LYS A 71 -10.86 -28.18 8.20
N ILE A 72 -12.06 -28.02 7.60
CA ILE A 72 -12.20 -27.90 6.13
C ILE A 72 -11.46 -26.66 5.63
N HIS A 73 -11.63 -25.51 6.28
CA HIS A 73 -10.93 -24.28 5.91
C HIS A 73 -9.42 -24.43 6.01
N GLN A 74 -8.91 -24.96 7.11
CA GLN A 74 -7.49 -25.22 7.35
C GLN A 74 -6.87 -26.04 6.20
N THR A 75 -7.51 -27.14 5.85
CA THR A 75 -7.02 -28.04 4.78
C THR A 75 -7.06 -27.34 3.41
N THR A 76 -8.18 -26.69 3.09
CA THR A 76 -8.39 -26.09 1.77
C THR A 76 -7.47 -24.88 1.57
N ILE A 77 -7.49 -23.92 2.50
CA ILE A 77 -6.72 -22.69 2.33
C ILE A 77 -5.22 -22.95 2.53
N GLY A 78 -4.84 -23.90 3.42
CA GLY A 78 -3.45 -24.27 3.62
C GLY A 78 -2.80 -24.83 2.36
N LYS A 79 -3.55 -25.64 1.59
CA LYS A 79 -3.09 -26.11 0.28
C LYS A 79 -2.90 -24.92 -0.69
N SER A 80 -3.89 -24.06 -0.82
CA SER A 80 -3.82 -22.89 -1.70
C SER A 80 -2.62 -21.99 -1.39
N TRP A 81 -2.32 -21.77 -0.10
CA TRP A 81 -1.15 -20.99 0.33
C TRP A 81 0.18 -21.68 0.06
N SER A 82 0.26 -23.00 0.24
CA SER A 82 1.46 -23.76 -0.09
C SER A 82 1.78 -23.67 -1.59
N ASP A 83 0.76 -23.87 -2.41
CA ASP A 83 0.88 -23.78 -3.86
C ASP A 83 1.30 -22.37 -4.30
N LEU A 84 0.64 -21.34 -3.77
CA LEU A 84 0.96 -19.93 -4.04
C LEU A 84 2.41 -19.58 -3.66
N ARG A 85 2.86 -20.04 -2.47
CA ARG A 85 4.23 -19.81 -2.01
C ARG A 85 5.24 -20.39 -2.97
N THR A 86 5.04 -21.63 -3.39
CA THR A 86 5.96 -22.33 -4.28
C THR A 86 5.94 -21.77 -5.69
N GLN A 87 4.76 -21.50 -6.23
CA GLN A 87 4.60 -21.08 -7.63
C GLN A 87 4.95 -19.61 -7.84
N ARG A 88 4.79 -18.75 -6.81
CA ARG A 88 4.89 -17.30 -7.03
C ARG A 88 5.65 -16.53 -5.96
N LEU A 89 5.31 -16.70 -4.66
CA LEU A 89 5.84 -15.80 -3.63
C LEU A 89 7.36 -15.94 -3.48
N ASN A 90 7.92 -17.13 -3.61
CA ASN A 90 9.36 -17.35 -3.57
C ASN A 90 10.08 -16.63 -4.72
N SER A 91 9.51 -16.68 -5.93
CA SER A 91 10.10 -16.00 -7.10
C SER A 91 10.04 -14.47 -6.95
N ILE A 92 8.95 -13.93 -6.39
CA ILE A 92 8.85 -12.49 -6.08
C ILE A 92 9.93 -12.10 -5.06
N ALA A 93 10.09 -12.89 -3.99
CA ALA A 93 11.08 -12.60 -2.95
C ALA A 93 12.51 -12.60 -3.49
N GLN A 94 12.87 -13.59 -4.30
CA GLN A 94 14.19 -13.66 -4.95
C GLN A 94 14.42 -12.47 -5.89
N TRP A 95 13.46 -12.17 -6.75
CA TRP A 95 13.56 -11.04 -7.68
C TRP A 95 13.67 -9.71 -6.94
N ARG A 96 12.84 -9.51 -5.89
CA ARG A 96 12.93 -8.34 -5.01
C ARG A 96 14.33 -8.15 -4.44
N ASP A 97 14.92 -9.22 -3.92
CA ASP A 97 16.25 -9.16 -3.29
C ASP A 97 17.36 -8.79 -4.28
N THR A 98 17.21 -9.19 -5.55
CA THR A 98 18.12 -8.87 -6.63
C THR A 98 17.89 -7.46 -7.20
N GLU A 99 16.65 -7.13 -7.55
CA GLU A 99 16.33 -5.94 -8.37
C GLU A 99 15.95 -4.70 -7.55
N LEU A 100 15.32 -4.89 -6.40
CA LEU A 100 14.98 -3.78 -5.49
C LEU A 100 16.02 -3.61 -4.37
N GLY A 101 16.74 -4.67 -4.00
CA GLY A 101 17.88 -4.62 -3.08
C GLY A 101 17.61 -3.82 -1.80
N ALA A 102 18.41 -2.74 -1.62
CA ALA A 102 18.30 -1.86 -0.45
C ALA A 102 16.96 -1.11 -0.38
N THR A 103 16.35 -0.75 -1.53
CA THR A 103 15.06 -0.06 -1.59
C THR A 103 13.97 -0.87 -0.90
N ALA A 104 13.92 -2.19 -1.11
CA ALA A 104 12.93 -3.06 -0.49
C ALA A 104 13.03 -3.14 1.04
N ARG A 105 14.21 -2.82 1.61
CA ARG A 105 14.52 -3.06 3.03
C ARG A 105 14.71 -1.81 3.86
N ARG A 106 14.97 -0.65 3.26
CA ARG A 106 15.37 0.58 3.97
C ARG A 106 14.40 1.73 3.80
N GLY A 107 13.32 1.55 3.06
CA GLY A 107 12.29 2.55 2.91
C GLY A 107 11.51 2.76 4.21
N LYS A 108 11.03 3.98 4.43
CA LYS A 108 10.20 4.30 5.60
C LYS A 108 8.71 4.10 5.30
N ASN A 109 8.27 4.60 4.16
CA ASN A 109 6.85 4.68 3.82
C ASN A 109 6.55 4.01 2.49
N LEU A 110 5.60 3.09 2.46
CA LEU A 110 5.01 2.53 1.25
C LEU A 110 3.62 3.11 1.06
N VAL A 111 3.32 3.59 -0.15
CA VAL A 111 1.99 4.00 -0.57
C VAL A 111 1.48 3.01 -1.62
N TYR A 112 0.27 2.47 -1.43
CA TYR A 112 -0.33 1.54 -2.38
C TYR A 112 -1.79 1.96 -2.68
N PRO A 113 -1.99 2.76 -3.75
CA PRO A 113 -3.32 3.16 -4.20
C PRO A 113 -4.07 2.00 -4.85
N PHE A 114 -5.39 2.02 -4.76
CA PHE A 114 -6.30 1.03 -5.38
C PHE A 114 -5.98 -0.42 -4.99
N SER A 115 -5.46 -0.58 -3.78
CA SER A 115 -4.89 -1.84 -3.31
C SER A 115 -5.92 -2.90 -2.94
N GLY A 116 -7.16 -2.49 -2.59
CA GLY A 116 -8.04 -3.41 -1.89
C GLY A 116 -7.32 -4.05 -0.69
N PRO A 117 -7.53 -5.33 -0.40
CA PRO A 117 -6.89 -6.02 0.71
C PRO A 117 -5.46 -6.54 0.43
N ASP A 118 -4.80 -6.13 -0.65
CA ASP A 118 -3.54 -6.71 -1.14
C ASP A 118 -2.29 -6.34 -0.31
N PHE A 119 -2.39 -6.53 0.99
CA PHE A 119 -1.24 -6.37 1.89
C PHE A 119 -0.15 -7.42 1.64
N LEU A 120 -0.53 -8.60 1.16
CA LEU A 120 0.43 -9.68 0.86
C LEU A 120 1.52 -9.21 -0.11
N ASN A 121 1.13 -8.65 -1.26
CA ASN A 121 2.10 -8.13 -2.22
C ASN A 121 2.82 -6.88 -1.69
N ALA A 122 2.13 -5.96 -1.00
CA ALA A 122 2.76 -4.80 -0.40
C ALA A 122 3.94 -5.19 0.50
N TYR A 123 3.72 -6.13 1.40
CA TYR A 123 4.76 -6.61 2.32
C TYR A 123 5.82 -7.47 1.64
N LEU A 124 5.41 -8.30 0.69
CA LEU A 124 6.34 -9.18 -0.01
C LEU A 124 7.38 -8.40 -0.83
N PHE A 125 6.96 -7.33 -1.49
CA PHE A 125 7.88 -6.45 -2.21
C PHE A 125 8.68 -5.54 -1.28
N PHE A 126 8.12 -5.11 -0.15
CA PHE A 126 8.71 -4.12 0.74
C PHE A 126 8.63 -4.49 2.23
N PRO A 127 9.24 -5.63 2.66
CA PRO A 127 9.09 -6.12 4.04
C PRO A 127 9.76 -5.22 5.10
N GLY A 128 10.68 -4.35 4.65
CA GLY A 128 11.49 -3.51 5.52
C GLY A 128 10.91 -2.13 5.84
N TYR A 129 9.66 -1.84 5.47
CA TYR A 129 9.08 -0.50 5.64
C TYR A 129 8.45 -0.32 7.02
N ASP A 130 8.55 0.89 7.58
CA ASP A 130 7.95 1.22 8.88
C ASP A 130 6.44 1.42 8.76
N THR A 131 6.01 2.02 7.64
CA THR A 131 4.62 2.40 7.42
C THR A 131 4.14 2.00 6.03
N TYR A 132 2.95 1.42 5.98
CA TYR A 132 2.20 1.10 4.78
C TYR A 132 0.94 1.95 4.75
N VAL A 133 0.68 2.66 3.66
CA VAL A 133 -0.54 3.44 3.43
C VAL A 133 -1.23 2.85 2.23
N MET A 134 -2.29 2.12 2.48
CA MET A 134 -3.11 1.45 1.47
C MET A 134 -4.47 2.14 1.38
N PHE A 135 -5.01 2.29 0.18
CA PHE A 135 -6.35 2.85 0.01
C PHE A 135 -7.08 2.30 -1.21
N GLY A 136 -8.41 2.26 -1.11
CA GLY A 136 -9.32 1.77 -2.14
C GLY A 136 -10.77 2.07 -1.81
N LEU A 137 -11.69 1.58 -2.65
CA LEU A 137 -13.14 1.78 -2.48
C LEU A 137 -13.75 0.90 -1.39
N GLU A 138 -13.12 -0.23 -1.11
CA GLU A 138 -13.66 -1.25 -0.21
C GLU A 138 -13.62 -0.76 1.23
N VAL A 139 -14.67 -1.07 1.99
CA VAL A 139 -14.70 -0.73 3.42
C VAL A 139 -13.65 -1.51 4.20
N ALA A 140 -13.10 -0.88 5.24
CA ALA A 140 -12.10 -1.53 6.08
C ALA A 140 -12.66 -2.77 6.81
N GLY A 141 -13.83 -2.65 7.43
CA GLY A 141 -14.41 -3.69 8.26
C GLY A 141 -13.85 -3.74 9.68
N GLU A 142 -14.21 -4.79 10.41
CA GLU A 142 -13.81 -5.03 11.79
C GLU A 142 -13.24 -6.44 11.96
N PRO A 143 -12.43 -6.69 13.02
CA PRO A 143 -12.01 -8.05 13.35
C PRO A 143 -13.21 -8.94 13.68
N PRO A 144 -13.29 -10.16 13.11
CA PRO A 144 -14.43 -11.04 13.39
C PRO A 144 -14.39 -11.61 14.81
N GLN A 145 -15.57 -11.80 15.41
CA GLN A 145 -15.74 -12.38 16.74
C GLN A 145 -15.84 -13.92 16.64
N LEU A 146 -14.73 -14.59 16.30
CA LEU A 146 -14.70 -16.02 16.01
C LEU A 146 -15.20 -16.88 17.18
N ALA A 147 -14.87 -16.48 18.43
CA ALA A 147 -15.25 -17.26 19.62
C ALA A 147 -16.77 -17.39 19.81
N GLU A 148 -17.55 -16.48 19.23
CA GLU A 148 -19.01 -16.42 19.36
C GLU A 148 -19.72 -17.19 18.24
N MET A 149 -19.02 -17.57 17.16
CA MET A 149 -19.61 -18.25 16.02
C MET A 149 -19.93 -19.72 16.31
N GLY A 150 -21.15 -20.15 15.92
CA GLY A 150 -21.54 -21.55 15.83
C GLY A 150 -21.04 -22.20 14.53
N GLU A 151 -21.30 -23.51 14.36
CA GLU A 151 -20.86 -24.27 13.18
C GLU A 151 -21.34 -23.66 11.86
N ARG A 152 -22.63 -23.29 11.79
CA ARG A 152 -23.22 -22.70 10.57
C ARG A 152 -22.58 -21.37 10.22
N ASP A 153 -22.47 -20.45 11.18
CA ASP A 153 -21.90 -19.12 10.93
C ASP A 153 -20.41 -19.22 10.58
N ALA A 154 -19.68 -20.10 11.27
CA ALA A 154 -18.28 -20.40 10.95
C ALA A 154 -18.14 -20.93 9.53
N ALA A 155 -19.01 -21.87 9.10
CA ALA A 155 -18.96 -22.44 7.76
C ALA A 155 -19.21 -21.38 6.68
N GLU A 156 -20.21 -20.52 6.85
CA GLU A 156 -20.54 -19.44 5.94
C GLU A 156 -19.41 -18.40 5.89
N TYR A 157 -18.91 -17.97 7.05
CA TYR A 157 -17.83 -17.01 7.16
C TYR A 157 -16.53 -17.50 6.49
N LEU A 158 -16.07 -18.71 6.83
CA LEU A 158 -14.84 -19.27 6.30
C LEU A 158 -14.96 -19.61 4.81
N ARG A 159 -16.13 -19.98 4.32
CA ARG A 159 -16.41 -20.12 2.89
C ARG A 159 -16.26 -18.77 2.19
N GLY A 160 -16.85 -17.70 2.76
CA GLY A 160 -16.71 -16.33 2.25
C GLY A 160 -15.23 -15.89 2.17
N MET A 161 -14.44 -16.19 3.21
CA MET A 161 -12.98 -15.94 3.21
C MET A 161 -12.26 -16.65 2.05
N ARG A 162 -12.54 -17.95 1.82
CA ARG A 162 -11.91 -18.69 0.73
C ARG A 162 -12.23 -18.10 -0.63
N VAL A 163 -13.50 -17.77 -0.87
CA VAL A 163 -13.94 -17.14 -2.12
C VAL A 163 -13.29 -15.76 -2.30
N ALA A 164 -13.21 -14.96 -1.23
CA ALA A 164 -12.63 -13.63 -1.30
C ALA A 164 -11.12 -13.62 -1.61
N VAL A 165 -10.38 -14.66 -1.24
CA VAL A 165 -8.95 -14.77 -1.54
C VAL A 165 -8.65 -15.52 -2.84
N GLU A 166 -9.65 -16.12 -3.48
CA GLU A 166 -9.49 -16.91 -4.71
C GLU A 166 -8.82 -16.11 -5.83
N ASP A 167 -9.30 -14.88 -6.09
CA ASP A 167 -8.71 -14.00 -7.10
C ASP A 167 -7.23 -13.70 -6.82
N LEU A 168 -6.84 -13.48 -5.55
CA LEU A 168 -5.45 -13.28 -5.17
C LEU A 168 -4.59 -14.53 -5.40
N VAL A 169 -5.11 -15.68 -5.04
CA VAL A 169 -4.40 -16.95 -5.20
C VAL A 169 -4.21 -17.30 -6.67
N GLU A 170 -5.26 -17.19 -7.47
CA GLU A 170 -5.22 -17.55 -8.88
C GLU A 170 -4.54 -16.48 -9.75
N ARG A 171 -4.94 -15.21 -9.59
CA ARG A 171 -4.64 -14.12 -10.54
C ARG A 171 -3.62 -13.11 -10.05
N ASN A 172 -3.28 -13.15 -8.76
CA ASN A 172 -2.42 -12.17 -8.09
C ASN A 172 -2.99 -10.75 -8.02
N TYR A 173 -4.30 -10.56 -8.15
CA TYR A 173 -4.99 -9.28 -7.94
C TYR A 173 -6.43 -9.52 -7.51
N PHE A 174 -7.06 -8.49 -6.97
CA PHE A 174 -8.48 -8.51 -6.60
C PHE A 174 -9.32 -7.82 -7.67
N ILE A 175 -10.51 -8.33 -7.90
CA ILE A 175 -11.48 -7.73 -8.82
C ILE A 175 -12.53 -6.98 -7.98
N THR A 176 -12.58 -5.65 -8.10
CA THR A 176 -13.49 -4.79 -7.31
C THR A 176 -14.95 -5.23 -7.40
N GLN A 177 -15.43 -5.67 -8.57
CA GLN A 177 -16.80 -6.16 -8.71
C GLN A 177 -17.05 -7.47 -7.95
N HIS A 178 -16.05 -8.35 -7.85
CA HIS A 178 -16.12 -9.56 -7.04
C HIS A 178 -16.09 -9.18 -5.56
N MET A 179 -15.13 -8.33 -5.15
CA MET A 179 -15.01 -7.87 -3.78
C MET A 179 -16.26 -7.16 -3.29
N SER A 180 -16.90 -6.33 -4.11
CA SER A 180 -18.14 -5.64 -3.72
C SER A 180 -19.27 -6.61 -3.38
N LYS A 181 -19.31 -7.79 -3.97
CA LYS A 181 -20.26 -8.85 -3.65
C LYS A 181 -19.82 -9.72 -2.48
N GLN A 182 -18.52 -10.02 -2.40
CA GLN A 182 -17.94 -10.95 -1.42
C GLN A 182 -17.74 -10.32 -0.05
N LEU A 183 -17.37 -9.02 0.01
CA LEU A 183 -17.05 -8.29 1.24
C LEU A 183 -18.23 -7.50 1.82
N HIS A 184 -19.42 -7.62 1.24
CA HIS A 184 -20.65 -6.98 1.74
C HIS A 184 -21.72 -8.01 2.16
N THR A 185 -21.29 -9.23 2.48
CA THR A 185 -22.18 -10.23 3.04
C THR A 185 -22.40 -9.97 4.55
N PRO A 186 -23.48 -10.43 5.13
CA PRO A 186 -23.69 -10.32 6.58
C PRO A 186 -22.53 -10.90 7.40
N GLN A 187 -21.88 -11.93 6.87
CA GLN A 187 -20.81 -12.68 7.53
C GLN A 187 -19.45 -12.05 7.31
N LEU A 188 -19.10 -11.64 6.07
CA LEU A 188 -17.80 -11.07 5.75
C LEU A 188 -17.95 -9.61 5.31
N LYS A 189 -17.52 -8.68 6.18
CA LYS A 189 -17.60 -7.23 5.93
C LYS A 189 -16.20 -6.63 5.85
N GLY A 190 -15.86 -6.07 4.69
CA GLY A 190 -14.65 -5.31 4.50
C GLY A 190 -13.38 -6.14 4.30
N VAL A 191 -12.28 -5.43 4.09
CA VAL A 191 -10.99 -5.99 3.69
C VAL A 191 -10.13 -6.49 4.85
N LEU A 192 -10.41 -6.05 6.07
CA LEU A 192 -9.58 -6.32 7.25
C LEU A 192 -9.33 -7.83 7.50
N PRO A 193 -10.33 -8.73 7.39
CA PRO A 193 -10.08 -10.16 7.59
C PRO A 193 -9.04 -10.73 6.62
N ILE A 194 -9.02 -10.27 5.37
CA ILE A 194 -8.06 -10.73 4.35
C ILE A 194 -6.66 -10.16 4.65
N ILE A 195 -6.59 -8.89 5.07
CA ILE A 195 -5.33 -8.26 5.52
C ILE A 195 -4.76 -9.01 6.72
N MET A 196 -5.60 -9.34 7.72
CA MET A 196 -5.18 -10.11 8.90
C MET A 196 -4.67 -11.50 8.53
N ALA A 197 -5.36 -12.21 7.63
CA ALA A 197 -4.91 -13.51 7.13
C ALA A 197 -3.55 -13.39 6.43
N SER A 198 -3.36 -12.36 5.60
CA SER A 198 -2.08 -12.10 4.93
C SER A 198 -0.96 -11.81 5.93
N MET A 199 -1.24 -11.06 7.00
CA MET A 199 -0.26 -10.82 8.07
C MET A 199 0.18 -12.13 8.74
N ALA A 200 -0.77 -13.02 9.07
CA ALA A 200 -0.44 -14.29 9.67
C ALA A 200 0.40 -15.20 8.76
N LEU A 201 0.13 -15.20 7.45
CA LEU A 201 0.93 -15.94 6.45
C LEU A 201 2.37 -15.46 6.34
N LEU A 202 2.59 -14.17 6.64
CA LEU A 202 3.88 -13.50 6.63
C LEU A 202 4.58 -13.56 8.00
N ASP A 203 4.05 -14.34 8.95
CA ASP A 203 4.51 -14.45 10.34
C ASP A 203 4.56 -13.11 11.08
N LEU A 204 3.58 -12.25 10.81
CA LEU A 204 3.40 -10.99 11.50
C LEU A 204 2.37 -11.14 12.62
N LYS A 205 2.65 -10.52 13.77
CA LYS A 205 1.77 -10.52 14.94
C LYS A 205 1.09 -9.17 15.08
N ILE A 206 -0.23 -9.16 15.22
CA ILE A 206 -1.01 -7.93 15.32
C ILE A 206 -1.01 -7.45 16.77
N ALA A 207 -0.64 -6.19 16.98
CA ALA A 207 -0.66 -5.55 18.29
C ALA A 207 -1.95 -4.75 18.53
N SER A 208 -2.44 -4.01 17.51
CA SER A 208 -3.72 -3.30 17.62
C SER A 208 -4.38 -3.12 16.25
N VAL A 209 -5.70 -2.93 16.28
CA VAL A 209 -6.52 -2.47 15.15
C VAL A 209 -7.39 -1.32 15.68
N GLU A 210 -7.18 -0.12 15.17
CA GLU A 210 -7.79 1.09 15.68
C GLU A 210 -8.45 1.90 14.55
N PRO A 211 -9.65 2.44 14.73
CA PRO A 211 -10.20 3.43 13.82
C PRO A 211 -9.35 4.71 13.86
N VAL A 212 -9.15 5.35 12.70
CA VAL A 212 -8.36 6.58 12.58
C VAL A 212 -9.19 7.69 11.97
N GLN A 213 -9.14 8.87 12.58
CA GLN A 213 -9.61 10.10 11.96
C GLN A 213 -8.48 10.72 11.14
N ILE A 214 -8.70 10.88 9.84
CA ILE A 214 -7.71 11.49 8.95
C ILE A 214 -7.74 13.01 9.05
N ALA A 215 -8.91 13.60 9.30
CA ALA A 215 -9.06 15.03 9.52
C ALA A 215 -8.99 15.38 11.02
N PRO A 216 -8.24 16.44 11.41
CA PRO A 216 -8.39 17.00 12.75
C PRO A 216 -9.81 17.57 12.90
N PRO A 217 -10.41 17.49 14.11
CA PRO A 217 -11.68 18.18 14.39
C PRO A 217 -11.45 19.68 14.19
N GLN A 218 -12.40 20.33 13.47
CA GLN A 218 -12.34 21.78 13.29
C GLN A 218 -12.72 22.47 14.61
N PRO A 219 -11.96 23.47 15.08
CA PRO A 219 -12.20 24.11 16.38
C PRO A 219 -13.58 24.79 16.53
N SER A 220 -14.29 25.03 15.42
CA SER A 220 -15.57 25.72 15.37
C SER A 220 -16.79 24.82 15.22
N GLU A 221 -16.63 23.50 15.18
CA GLU A 221 -17.76 22.60 14.94
C GLU A 221 -18.48 22.19 16.23
N THR A 222 -19.81 22.23 16.20
CA THR A 222 -20.63 21.65 17.26
C THR A 222 -20.49 20.13 17.27
N ALA A 223 -20.69 19.49 18.44
CA ALA A 223 -20.58 18.03 18.57
C ALA A 223 -21.53 17.27 17.61
N ALA A 224 -22.69 17.85 17.26
CA ALA A 224 -23.64 17.28 16.31
C ALA A 224 -23.11 17.36 14.87
N ALA A 225 -22.56 18.51 14.44
CA ALA A 225 -21.97 18.68 13.10
C ALA A 225 -20.74 17.79 12.93
N SER A 226 -19.92 17.63 13.97
CA SER A 226 -18.78 16.71 13.95
C SER A 226 -19.20 15.24 13.89
N ALA A 227 -20.32 14.87 14.53
CA ALA A 227 -20.88 13.53 14.46
C ALA A 227 -21.46 13.22 13.08
N GLU A 228 -22.20 14.17 12.47
CA GLU A 228 -22.74 14.02 11.12
C GLU A 228 -21.64 13.96 10.06
N ARG A 229 -20.55 14.72 10.25
CA ARG A 229 -19.35 14.62 9.42
C ARG A 229 -18.65 13.26 9.59
N ARG A 230 -18.57 12.71 10.82
CA ARG A 230 -18.00 11.38 11.08
C ARG A 230 -18.75 10.28 10.32
N VAL A 231 -20.06 10.39 10.14
CA VAL A 231 -20.87 9.45 9.37
C VAL A 231 -20.59 9.53 7.86
N LYS A 232 -20.16 10.71 7.36
CA LYS A 232 -19.82 10.95 5.95
C LYS A 232 -18.34 10.88 5.63
N GLN A 233 -17.47 10.68 6.64
CA GLN A 233 -16.02 10.73 6.49
C GLN A 233 -15.42 9.39 6.08
N MET A 234 -14.23 9.50 5.43
CA MET A 234 -13.33 8.38 5.13
C MET A 234 -13.17 7.44 6.31
N HIS A 235 -13.55 6.20 6.12
CA HIS A 235 -13.31 5.15 7.10
C HIS A 235 -11.86 4.70 6.97
N ALA A 236 -11.05 5.00 7.97
CA ALA A 236 -9.68 4.56 8.02
C ALA A 236 -9.44 3.72 9.28
N ILE A 237 -8.60 2.71 9.13
CA ILE A 237 -8.06 1.91 10.23
C ILE A 237 -6.54 1.99 10.24
N LYS A 238 -5.99 1.91 11.44
CA LYS A 238 -4.57 1.73 11.68
C LYS A 238 -4.37 0.36 12.30
N ILE A 239 -3.49 -0.43 11.71
CA ILE A 239 -3.07 -1.72 12.25
C ILE A 239 -1.62 -1.58 12.68
N THR A 240 -1.34 -1.79 13.96
CA THR A 240 0.02 -1.92 14.47
C THR A 240 0.37 -3.40 14.54
N PHE A 241 1.50 -3.77 13.98
CA PHE A 241 1.94 -5.15 13.94
C PHE A 241 3.44 -5.27 14.16
N VAL A 242 3.89 -6.47 14.52
CA VAL A 242 5.28 -6.77 14.87
C VAL A 242 5.76 -7.93 14.02
N GLN A 243 6.93 -7.79 13.44
CA GLN A 243 7.62 -8.88 12.78
C GLN A 243 8.22 -9.82 13.83
N ALA A 244 7.80 -11.08 13.87
CA ALA A 244 8.21 -12.02 14.90
C ALA A 244 9.74 -12.18 15.02
N ALA A 245 10.47 -12.23 13.89
CA ALA A 245 11.90 -12.44 13.86
C ALA A 245 12.76 -11.26 14.36
N SER A 246 12.28 -10.02 14.21
CA SER A 246 13.06 -8.81 14.53
C SER A 246 12.48 -7.97 15.65
N ALA A 247 11.32 -8.31 16.18
CA ALA A 247 10.53 -7.52 17.13
C ALA A 247 10.25 -6.08 16.65
N ARG A 248 10.40 -5.80 15.35
CA ARG A 248 10.20 -4.46 14.77
C ARG A 248 8.71 -4.16 14.70
N THR A 249 8.32 -3.01 15.26
CA THR A 249 6.97 -2.49 15.16
C THR A 249 6.79 -1.77 13.83
N GLN A 250 5.71 -2.11 13.12
CA GLN A 250 5.33 -1.55 11.82
C GLN A 250 3.86 -1.12 11.86
N THR A 251 3.46 -0.24 10.95
CA THR A 251 2.10 0.31 10.90
C THR A 251 1.53 0.18 9.50
N LEU A 252 0.28 -0.26 9.41
CA LEU A 252 -0.53 -0.18 8.20
C LEU A 252 -1.71 0.76 8.42
N TYR A 253 -1.86 1.74 7.56
CA TYR A 253 -3.10 2.50 7.39
C TYR A 253 -3.86 1.95 6.19
N TYR A 254 -5.12 1.58 6.38
CA TYR A 254 -6.03 1.31 5.28
C TYR A 254 -7.13 2.36 5.27
N VAL A 255 -7.29 3.04 4.14
CA VAL A 255 -8.26 4.13 3.97
C VAL A 255 -9.28 3.75 2.91
N SER A 256 -10.54 3.66 3.30
CA SER A 256 -11.66 3.47 2.39
C SER A 256 -12.09 4.81 1.84
N LEU A 257 -11.83 5.07 0.55
CA LEU A 257 -12.26 6.31 -0.09
C LEU A 257 -12.40 6.17 -1.60
N ASP A 258 -13.23 7.02 -2.18
CA ASP A 258 -13.24 7.29 -3.62
C ASP A 258 -12.14 8.31 -3.94
N ALA A 259 -11.10 7.86 -4.66
CA ALA A 259 -9.95 8.67 -5.02
C ALA A 259 -10.14 9.50 -6.32
N THR A 260 -11.38 9.62 -6.83
CA THR A 260 -11.68 10.51 -7.97
C THR A 260 -11.48 11.97 -7.59
N ASP A 261 -11.14 12.82 -8.55
CA ASP A 261 -10.92 14.26 -8.34
C ASP A 261 -12.12 14.93 -7.67
N LYS A 262 -13.34 14.56 -8.08
CA LYS A 262 -14.59 15.08 -7.51
C LYS A 262 -14.79 14.65 -6.05
N ALA A 263 -14.40 13.43 -5.69
CA ALA A 263 -14.49 12.97 -4.31
C ALA A 263 -13.43 13.63 -3.43
N LEU A 264 -12.20 13.77 -3.93
CA LEU A 264 -11.10 14.44 -3.23
C LEU A 264 -11.34 15.93 -3.00
N GLU A 265 -12.18 16.61 -3.80
CA GLU A 265 -12.64 17.96 -3.50
C GLU A 265 -13.45 18.06 -2.20
N ARG A 266 -14.13 16.98 -1.84
CA ARG A 266 -14.94 16.88 -0.62
C ARG A 266 -14.16 16.34 0.57
N THR A 267 -12.98 15.77 0.32
CA THR A 267 -12.10 15.18 1.33
C THR A 267 -10.64 15.60 1.13
N PRO A 268 -10.35 16.94 1.09
CA PRO A 268 -9.00 17.45 0.82
C PRO A 268 -7.98 17.02 1.89
N GLU A 269 -8.47 16.66 3.08
CA GLU A 269 -7.66 16.17 4.20
C GLU A 269 -6.87 14.91 3.85
N PHE A 270 -7.41 14.08 2.94
CA PHE A 270 -6.70 12.88 2.49
C PHE A 270 -5.40 13.22 1.76
N LEU A 271 -5.40 14.25 0.92
CA LEU A 271 -4.19 14.70 0.24
C LEU A 271 -3.13 15.18 1.24
N SER A 272 -3.57 15.94 2.27
CA SER A 272 -2.71 16.38 3.36
C SER A 272 -2.21 15.21 4.22
N PHE A 273 -3.04 14.21 4.45
CA PHE A 273 -2.65 12.98 5.12
C PHE A 273 -1.56 12.25 4.33
N LEU A 274 -1.76 12.05 3.03
CA LEU A 274 -0.83 11.34 2.18
C LEU A 274 0.52 12.09 2.04
N ALA A 275 0.49 13.42 1.99
CA ALA A 275 1.69 14.26 1.92
C ALA A 275 2.65 14.07 3.11
N ARG A 276 2.17 13.64 4.27
CA ARG A 276 3.00 13.37 5.47
C ARG A 276 3.94 12.18 5.30
N PHE A 277 3.69 11.31 4.34
CA PHE A 277 4.49 10.12 4.09
C PHE A 277 5.60 10.32 3.05
N ARG A 278 5.90 11.57 2.71
CA ARG A 278 7.05 11.91 1.86
C ARG A 278 8.36 11.83 2.66
N PRO A 279 9.45 11.25 2.11
CA PRO A 279 9.51 10.48 0.86
C PRO A 279 8.90 9.09 1.00
N SER A 280 8.31 8.59 -0.08
CA SER A 280 7.74 7.25 -0.11
C SER A 280 8.19 6.44 -1.32
N THR A 281 8.06 5.13 -1.21
CA THR A 281 7.94 4.23 -2.36
C THR A 281 6.47 4.02 -2.65
N THR A 282 6.09 3.97 -3.92
CA THR A 282 4.72 3.66 -4.33
C THR A 282 4.67 2.35 -5.10
N LEU A 283 3.76 1.47 -4.70
CA LEU A 283 3.43 0.25 -5.44
C LEU A 283 2.08 0.45 -6.12
N ILE A 284 1.98 0.24 -7.44
CA ILE A 284 0.71 0.28 -8.17
C ILE A 284 0.60 -1.00 -8.99
N LYS A 285 -0.46 -1.75 -8.76
CA LYS A 285 -0.69 -3.02 -9.44
C LYS A 285 -2.16 -3.20 -9.75
N SER A 286 -2.48 -3.55 -10.99
CA SER A 286 -3.85 -3.83 -11.45
C SER A 286 -4.85 -2.70 -11.12
N ALA A 287 -4.44 -1.46 -11.38
CA ALA A 287 -5.17 -0.24 -11.04
C ALA A 287 -6.22 0.18 -12.09
N SER A 288 -6.67 -0.75 -12.93
CA SER A 288 -7.73 -0.54 -13.94
C SER A 288 -7.50 0.69 -14.84
N TYR A 289 -6.24 1.09 -15.05
CA TYR A 289 -5.84 2.27 -15.82
C TYR A 289 -6.46 3.59 -15.32
N MET A 290 -6.92 3.63 -14.06
CA MET A 290 -7.60 4.82 -13.50
C MET A 290 -6.74 6.07 -13.59
N LEU A 291 -5.43 5.95 -13.37
CA LEU A 291 -4.48 7.08 -13.45
C LEU A 291 -4.18 7.55 -14.89
N HIS A 292 -4.72 6.88 -15.91
CA HIS A 292 -4.61 7.32 -17.31
C HIS A 292 -5.67 8.35 -17.69
N GLY A 293 -6.85 8.26 -17.05
CA GLY A 293 -7.99 9.10 -17.35
C GLY A 293 -7.97 10.47 -16.67
N PRO A 294 -8.93 11.33 -17.02
CA PRO A 294 -9.03 12.70 -16.51
C PRO A 294 -9.65 12.79 -15.10
N TYR A 295 -10.13 11.68 -14.54
CA TYR A 295 -10.88 11.69 -13.27
C TYR A 295 -10.02 11.47 -12.03
N PHE A 296 -8.72 11.18 -12.19
CA PHE A 296 -7.76 10.88 -11.12
C PHE A 296 -6.49 11.75 -11.20
N ILE A 297 -6.63 12.99 -11.70
CA ILE A 297 -5.50 13.91 -11.89
C ILE A 297 -4.89 14.30 -10.54
N LYS A 298 -5.72 14.60 -9.54
CA LYS A 298 -5.26 14.94 -8.18
C LYS A 298 -4.55 13.77 -7.52
N THR A 299 -5.11 12.56 -7.65
CA THR A 299 -4.49 11.34 -7.14
C THR A 299 -3.14 11.09 -7.82
N ARG A 300 -3.05 11.18 -9.15
CA ARG A 300 -1.79 11.06 -9.86
C ARG A 300 -0.77 12.11 -9.42
N ALA A 301 -1.19 13.37 -9.29
CA ALA A 301 -0.32 14.47 -8.89
C ALA A 301 0.25 14.28 -7.48
N ILE A 302 -0.58 13.90 -6.49
CA ILE A 302 -0.09 13.68 -5.13
C ILE A 302 0.84 12.47 -5.07
N LEU A 303 0.53 11.37 -5.77
CA LEU A 303 1.40 10.20 -5.83
C LEU A 303 2.78 10.59 -6.40
N MET A 304 2.83 11.30 -7.53
CA MET A 304 4.10 11.78 -8.09
C MET A 304 4.84 12.73 -7.13
N GLY A 305 4.11 13.52 -6.35
CA GLY A 305 4.69 14.48 -5.39
C GLY A 305 5.30 13.84 -4.16
N VAL A 306 4.78 12.70 -3.70
CA VAL A 306 5.27 12.02 -2.48
C VAL A 306 6.24 10.87 -2.77
N THR A 307 6.31 10.40 -4.01
CA THR A 307 7.03 9.20 -4.41
C THR A 307 8.46 9.53 -4.85
N ASP A 308 9.43 8.81 -4.33
CA ASP A 308 10.81 8.80 -4.79
C ASP A 308 11.11 7.58 -5.68
N VAL A 309 10.51 6.43 -5.36
CA VAL A 309 10.61 5.19 -6.13
C VAL A 309 9.20 4.66 -6.39
N LEU A 310 8.91 4.35 -7.64
CA LEU A 310 7.63 3.79 -8.08
C LEU A 310 7.86 2.40 -8.66
N VAL A 311 7.11 1.42 -8.17
CA VAL A 311 7.04 0.07 -8.75
C VAL A 311 5.62 -0.16 -9.23
N GLN A 312 5.43 -0.42 -10.51
CA GLN A 312 4.09 -0.54 -11.08
C GLN A 312 4.03 -1.48 -12.28
N ASP A 313 2.81 -1.94 -12.60
CA ASP A 313 2.50 -2.50 -13.91
C ASP A 313 2.08 -1.38 -14.91
N ASP A 314 1.63 -1.76 -16.09
CA ASP A 314 1.18 -0.83 -17.13
C ASP A 314 -0.12 -0.09 -16.80
N THR A 315 -0.83 -0.49 -15.73
CA THR A 315 -2.09 0.12 -15.31
C THR A 315 -1.91 1.34 -14.40
N GLY A 316 -0.67 1.59 -13.95
CA GLY A 316 -0.32 2.67 -13.03
C GLY A 316 -0.25 4.04 -13.71
N ILE A 317 0.73 4.86 -13.32
CA ILE A 317 0.99 6.16 -13.96
C ILE A 317 1.50 5.92 -15.38
N PRO A 318 0.94 6.59 -16.41
CA PRO A 318 1.36 6.37 -17.79
C PRO A 318 2.88 6.56 -17.99
N TYR A 319 3.50 5.67 -18.74
CA TYR A 319 4.94 5.71 -19.04
C TYR A 319 5.39 7.07 -19.57
N ARG A 320 4.61 7.64 -20.49
CA ARG A 320 4.86 8.96 -21.05
C ARG A 320 4.89 10.06 -19.98
N VAL A 321 3.95 10.04 -19.03
CA VAL A 321 3.90 11.02 -17.94
C VAL A 321 5.15 10.93 -17.07
N LEU A 322 5.63 9.72 -16.78
CA LEU A 322 6.86 9.52 -16.01
C LEU A 322 8.08 10.08 -16.76
N THR A 323 8.26 9.71 -18.03
CA THR A 323 9.43 10.13 -18.82
C THR A 323 9.45 11.63 -19.11
N GLU A 324 8.31 12.24 -19.43
CA GLU A 324 8.18 13.70 -19.61
C GLU A 324 8.42 14.48 -18.31
N SER A 325 8.17 13.85 -17.14
CA SER A 325 8.46 14.43 -15.82
C SER A 325 9.88 14.15 -15.31
N GLY A 326 10.78 13.61 -16.16
CA GLY A 326 12.17 13.38 -15.83
C GLY A 326 12.46 12.12 -15.01
N TRP A 327 11.50 11.20 -14.90
CA TRP A 327 11.72 9.93 -14.23
C TRP A 327 12.54 8.97 -15.11
N GLN A 328 13.50 8.29 -14.50
CA GLN A 328 14.21 7.18 -15.12
C GLN A 328 13.40 5.90 -14.90
N VAL A 329 13.13 5.16 -15.97
CA VAL A 329 12.27 3.96 -15.90
C VAL A 329 13.08 2.75 -16.37
N ARG A 330 13.16 1.72 -15.51
CA ARG A 330 13.63 0.38 -15.86
C ARG A 330 12.43 -0.52 -16.12
N LEU A 331 12.49 -1.29 -17.20
CA LEU A 331 11.41 -2.13 -17.70
C LEU A 331 11.75 -3.60 -17.48
N TYR A 332 10.80 -4.38 -16.97
CA TYR A 332 10.93 -5.83 -16.75
C TYR A 332 9.75 -6.58 -17.36
N GLY A 333 10.03 -7.77 -17.88
CA GLY A 333 9.03 -8.60 -18.52
C GLY A 333 8.73 -8.17 -19.95
N ASP A 334 7.49 -8.31 -20.36
CA ASP A 334 7.00 -8.00 -21.70
C ASP A 334 5.78 -7.07 -21.63
N TYR A 335 5.57 -6.24 -22.65
CA TYR A 335 4.37 -5.42 -22.74
C TYR A 335 3.45 -5.93 -23.84
N GLU A 336 2.22 -6.20 -23.46
CA GLU A 336 1.12 -6.44 -24.38
C GLU A 336 0.06 -5.34 -24.27
N LYS A 337 -0.86 -5.32 -25.22
CA LYS A 337 -2.03 -4.44 -25.13
C LYS A 337 -2.82 -4.77 -23.87
N PRO A 338 -3.59 -3.80 -23.35
CA PRO A 338 -4.50 -4.05 -22.24
C PRO A 338 -5.36 -5.29 -22.47
N VAL A 339 -5.70 -6.01 -21.40
CA VAL A 339 -6.60 -7.16 -21.50
C VAL A 339 -7.95 -6.72 -22.08
N ARG A 340 -8.67 -7.67 -22.71
CA ARG A 340 -9.88 -7.40 -23.49
C ARG A 340 -10.92 -6.54 -22.77
N ASP A 341 -11.04 -6.68 -21.46
CA ASP A 341 -12.02 -5.96 -20.64
C ASP A 341 -11.82 -4.44 -20.63
N PHE A 342 -10.61 -3.97 -20.90
CA PHE A 342 -10.29 -2.54 -21.00
C PHE A 342 -10.22 -2.04 -22.46
N GLY A 343 -10.37 -2.91 -23.46
CA GLY A 343 -10.30 -2.57 -24.87
C GLY A 343 -8.98 -1.86 -25.22
N ASN A 344 -9.09 -0.71 -25.89
CA ASN A 344 -7.92 0.12 -26.20
C ASN A 344 -7.64 1.19 -25.14
N PHE A 345 -8.44 1.26 -24.08
CA PHE A 345 -8.22 2.18 -22.97
C PHE A 345 -6.95 1.77 -22.20
N GLY A 346 -6.07 2.70 -21.99
CA GLY A 346 -4.80 2.41 -21.32
C GLY A 346 -3.67 1.88 -22.21
N TYR A 347 -3.90 1.65 -23.52
CA TYR A 347 -2.83 1.26 -24.44
C TYR A 347 -1.80 2.37 -24.60
N GLN A 348 -0.53 2.02 -24.35
CA GLN A 348 0.59 2.96 -24.31
C GLN A 348 1.57 2.65 -25.46
N ARG A 349 1.48 3.41 -26.55
CA ARG A 349 2.38 3.26 -27.72
C ARG A 349 3.85 3.50 -27.36
N ASP A 350 4.11 4.49 -26.49
CA ASP A 350 5.46 4.85 -26.07
C ASP A 350 6.08 3.74 -25.23
N LEU A 351 5.29 3.11 -24.36
CA LEU A 351 5.72 1.96 -23.57
C LEU A 351 6.00 0.75 -24.47
N GLU A 352 5.12 0.46 -25.42
CA GLU A 352 5.34 -0.62 -26.41
C GLU A 352 6.65 -0.38 -27.19
N SER A 353 6.88 0.84 -27.65
CA SER A 353 8.10 1.22 -28.36
C SER A 353 9.35 1.02 -27.49
N ALA A 354 9.27 1.39 -26.20
CA ALA A 354 10.36 1.19 -25.25
C ALA A 354 10.69 -0.30 -25.06
N TYR A 355 9.69 -1.15 -24.93
CA TYR A 355 9.88 -2.61 -24.86
C TYR A 355 10.48 -3.18 -26.15
N ARG A 356 9.98 -2.77 -27.31
CA ARG A 356 10.48 -3.22 -28.62
C ARG A 356 11.91 -2.75 -28.91
N SER A 357 12.37 -1.67 -28.29
CA SER A 357 13.75 -1.19 -28.43
C SER A 357 14.80 -2.08 -27.76
N GLY A 358 14.39 -3.16 -27.08
CA GLY A 358 15.28 -4.09 -26.39
C GLY A 358 15.92 -3.53 -25.11
N LYS A 359 15.44 -2.41 -24.58
CA LYS A 359 15.97 -1.77 -23.36
C LYS A 359 15.33 -2.33 -22.08
N THR A 360 14.97 -3.61 -22.08
CA THR A 360 14.44 -4.27 -20.87
C THR A 360 15.60 -4.68 -19.97
N ALA A 361 15.45 -4.48 -18.65
CA ALA A 361 16.42 -4.87 -17.64
C ALA A 361 16.46 -6.40 -17.41
N GLY A 362 15.35 -7.10 -17.70
CA GLY A 362 15.29 -8.55 -17.57
C GLY A 362 13.88 -9.13 -17.66
N ARG A 363 13.83 -10.46 -17.55
CA ARG A 363 12.55 -11.18 -17.47
C ARG A 363 11.92 -11.01 -16.10
N LEU A 364 10.60 -11.06 -16.05
CA LEU A 364 9.84 -11.12 -14.80
C LEU A 364 9.50 -12.60 -14.52
N PRO A 365 10.07 -13.22 -13.47
CA PRO A 365 9.90 -14.65 -13.22
C PRO A 365 8.59 -15.02 -12.51
N PHE A 366 7.64 -14.10 -12.44
CA PHE A 366 6.32 -14.27 -11.82
C PHE A 366 5.27 -13.43 -12.53
N PRO A 367 3.98 -13.83 -12.47
CA PRO A 367 2.89 -13.03 -12.99
C PRO A 367 2.68 -11.76 -12.16
N PHE A 368 2.49 -10.62 -12.85
CA PHE A 368 2.24 -9.32 -12.23
C PHE A 368 1.23 -8.54 -13.08
N GLY A 369 0.25 -7.89 -12.44
CA GLY A 369 -0.81 -7.19 -13.16
C GLY A 369 -1.83 -8.10 -13.83
N TYR A 370 -2.53 -7.58 -14.84
CA TYR A 370 -3.65 -8.29 -15.48
C TYR A 370 -3.22 -9.40 -16.45
N HIS A 371 -1.98 -9.46 -16.88
CA HIS A 371 -1.45 -10.49 -17.79
C HIS A 371 -0.90 -11.73 -17.06
N TRP A 372 -1.59 -12.14 -15.99
CA TRP A 372 -1.15 -13.24 -15.12
C TRP A 372 -1.15 -14.61 -15.78
N SER A 373 -2.04 -14.85 -16.76
CA SER A 373 -2.25 -16.18 -17.35
C SER A 373 -1.37 -16.49 -18.57
N ASN A 374 -0.82 -15.47 -19.22
CA ASN A 374 -0.06 -15.63 -20.47
C ASN A 374 1.47 -15.55 -20.30
N GLY A 375 1.96 -15.39 -19.06
CA GLY A 375 3.39 -15.27 -18.77
C GLY A 375 4.03 -13.99 -19.28
N LYS A 376 3.23 -13.00 -19.70
CA LYS A 376 3.69 -11.73 -20.29
C LYS A 376 3.31 -10.56 -19.38
N SER A 377 3.91 -10.54 -18.23
CA SER A 377 3.68 -9.48 -17.24
C SER A 377 4.60 -8.31 -17.47
N THR A 378 4.10 -7.12 -17.22
CA THR A 378 4.83 -5.84 -17.27
C THR A 378 5.12 -5.37 -15.86
N LEU A 379 6.37 -4.99 -15.59
CA LEU A 379 6.74 -4.28 -14.39
C LEU A 379 7.71 -3.15 -14.72
N MET A 380 7.44 -1.97 -14.17
CA MET A 380 8.28 -0.78 -14.26
C MET A 380 8.79 -0.41 -12.88
N ILE A 381 10.09 -0.15 -12.76
CA ILE A 381 10.69 0.55 -11.62
C ILE A 381 11.06 1.93 -12.11
N ALA A 382 10.47 2.97 -11.54
CA ALA A 382 10.75 4.34 -11.89
C ALA A 382 11.26 5.14 -10.68
N SER A 383 12.21 6.05 -10.92
CA SER A 383 12.77 6.94 -9.89
C SER A 383 13.18 8.27 -10.49
N LEU A 384 13.18 9.33 -9.68
CA LEU A 384 13.74 10.62 -10.08
C LEU A 384 15.26 10.55 -10.17
N SER A 385 15.83 11.19 -11.19
CA SER A 385 17.29 11.24 -11.43
C SER A 385 18.04 11.68 -10.17
N GLY A 386 19.09 10.93 -9.81
CA GLY A 386 19.90 11.16 -8.60
C GLY A 386 19.43 10.45 -7.33
N ARG A 387 18.32 9.71 -7.38
CA ARG A 387 17.77 8.92 -6.26
C ARG A 387 17.65 7.42 -6.58
N VAL A 388 18.41 6.95 -7.56
CA VAL A 388 18.39 5.54 -7.94
C VAL A 388 18.98 4.70 -6.81
N PRO A 389 18.30 3.59 -6.41
CA PRO A 389 18.86 2.62 -5.48
C PRO A 389 20.13 1.95 -6.05
#